data_f5ce8f10629e054893297fb7d6511195
#
_entry.id   f5ce8f10629e054893297fb7d6511195
#
_cell.length_a   1.000
_cell.length_b   1.000
_cell.length_c   1.000
_cell.angle_alpha   90.00
_cell.angle_beta   90.00
_cell.angle_gamma   90.00
#
_symmetry.space_group_name_H-M   'P 1'
#
loop_
_entity.id
_entity.type
_entity.pdbx_description
1 polymer ?
#
loop_
_entity_poly.entity_id
_entity_poly.type
_entity_poly.pdbx_seq_one_letter_code
_entity_poly.pdbx_strand_id
1 'polypeptide(L)'
;MQVSQLSPLPQLGRNPRLLPVSTDQAAAPAGPYSQAIAANGLLFLSGQRPVDSESGAIPEGVEAQSHAVLRNVVNVLQTGGSAPDRVVKVTAHLADLKDFDEFNAVYKLYSSPPYPARTTVGSQLRGILVELDAIALCDVQPAEGHPR
;
A
#
# COMPACT_ATOMS: atom_id res chain seq x y z
N MET A 1 15.03 -33.36 -12.44
CA MET A 1 13.88 -33.03 -11.57
C MET A 1 12.78 -32.46 -12.43
N GLN A 2 11.73 -33.21 -12.71
CA GLN A 2 10.56 -32.70 -13.40
C GLN A 2 9.81 -31.77 -12.45
N VAL A 3 9.72 -30.50 -12.78
CA VAL A 3 8.79 -29.58 -12.12
C VAL A 3 7.41 -30.08 -12.51
N SER A 4 6.71 -30.70 -11.55
CA SER A 4 5.32 -31.10 -11.72
C SER A 4 4.53 -29.90 -12.21
N GLN A 5 3.94 -30.00 -13.38
CA GLN A 5 3.06 -28.96 -13.91
C GLN A 5 1.85 -28.88 -12.98
N LEU A 6 1.84 -27.83 -12.13
CA LEU A 6 0.64 -27.49 -11.39
C LEU A 6 -0.41 -27.14 -12.44
N SER A 7 -1.47 -27.91 -12.51
CA SER A 7 -2.63 -27.57 -13.31
C SER A 7 -3.10 -26.15 -12.90
N PRO A 8 -3.40 -25.27 -13.86
CA PRO A 8 -3.93 -23.97 -13.50
C PRO A 8 -5.16 -24.17 -12.62
N LEU A 9 -5.18 -23.45 -11.50
CA LEU A 9 -6.34 -23.43 -10.62
C LEU A 9 -7.59 -23.09 -11.45
N PRO A 10 -8.73 -23.74 -11.21
CA PRO A 10 -9.97 -23.36 -11.87
C PRO A 10 -10.13 -21.84 -11.72
N GLN A 11 -10.46 -21.16 -12.81
CA GLN A 11 -10.78 -19.74 -12.83
C GLN A 11 -11.96 -19.52 -11.86
N LEU A 12 -11.61 -19.28 -10.60
CA LEU A 12 -12.61 -18.85 -9.63
C LEU A 12 -13.16 -17.53 -10.17
N GLY A 13 -14.44 -17.51 -10.48
CA GLY A 13 -15.11 -16.31 -10.97
C GLY A 13 -14.74 -15.12 -10.07
N ARG A 14 -14.48 -13.94 -10.65
CA ARG A 14 -14.16 -12.73 -9.89
C ARG A 14 -15.14 -12.60 -8.74
N ASN A 15 -14.63 -12.57 -7.51
CA ASN A 15 -15.47 -12.26 -6.36
C ASN A 15 -15.96 -10.81 -6.51
N PRO A 16 -17.27 -10.58 -6.74
CA PRO A 16 -17.79 -9.24 -7.03
C PRO A 16 -17.66 -8.28 -5.84
N ARG A 17 -17.24 -8.79 -4.67
CA ARG A 17 -17.06 -7.99 -3.46
C ARG A 17 -15.62 -7.49 -3.28
N LEU A 18 -14.69 -7.89 -4.13
CA LEU A 18 -13.31 -7.41 -4.13
C LEU A 18 -13.16 -6.35 -5.21
N LEU A 19 -12.91 -5.11 -4.83
CA LEU A 19 -12.78 -3.97 -5.73
C LEU A 19 -11.32 -3.53 -5.80
N PRO A 20 -10.62 -3.75 -6.92
CA PRO A 20 -9.26 -3.26 -7.08
C PRO A 20 -9.25 -1.73 -7.21
N VAL A 21 -8.28 -1.11 -6.56
CA VAL A 21 -8.02 0.33 -6.64
C VAL A 21 -6.73 0.55 -7.41
N SER A 22 -6.74 1.47 -8.34
CA SER A 22 -5.59 1.82 -9.18
C SER A 22 -5.53 3.32 -9.41
N THR A 23 -4.34 3.89 -9.31
CA THR A 23 -4.05 5.29 -9.61
C THR A 23 -2.69 5.42 -10.30
N ASP A 24 -2.57 6.40 -11.18
CA ASP A 24 -1.31 6.79 -11.80
C ASP A 24 -0.49 7.76 -10.93
N GLN A 25 -1.06 8.22 -9.81
CA GLN A 25 -0.42 9.12 -8.85
C GLN A 25 0.39 8.40 -7.76
N ALA A 26 0.55 7.10 -7.89
CA ALA A 26 1.40 6.29 -7.03
C ALA A 26 2.20 5.30 -7.89
N ALA A 27 3.22 4.68 -7.28
CA ALA A 27 4.03 3.69 -7.97
C ALA A 27 3.15 2.60 -8.59
N ALA A 28 3.37 2.28 -9.86
CA ALA A 28 2.73 1.16 -10.51
C ALA A 28 3.12 -0.16 -9.82
N PRO A 29 2.22 -1.17 -9.79
CA PRO A 29 2.59 -2.48 -9.27
C PRO A 29 3.80 -3.07 -9.99
N ALA A 30 4.76 -3.58 -9.23
CA ALA A 30 5.96 -4.23 -9.76
C ALA A 30 5.79 -5.74 -10.02
N GLY A 31 4.57 -6.25 -9.88
CA GLY A 31 4.25 -7.67 -10.02
C GLY A 31 2.73 -7.90 -10.10
N PRO A 32 2.28 -9.17 -10.02
CA PRO A 32 0.87 -9.53 -10.15
C PRO A 32 0.08 -9.22 -8.86
N TYR A 33 -0.09 -7.94 -8.54
CA TYR A 33 -0.87 -7.47 -7.40
C TYR A 33 -1.52 -6.11 -7.73
N SER A 34 -2.60 -5.80 -7.02
CA SER A 34 -3.26 -4.49 -7.08
C SER A 34 -2.57 -3.51 -6.13
N GLN A 35 -2.63 -2.22 -6.42
CA GLN A 35 -2.16 -1.19 -5.47
C GLN A 35 -2.96 -1.23 -4.17
N ALA A 36 -4.27 -1.46 -4.25
CA ALA A 36 -5.11 -1.73 -3.11
C ALA A 36 -6.35 -2.54 -3.51
N ILE A 37 -6.98 -3.17 -2.53
CA ILE A 37 -8.27 -3.86 -2.65
C ILE A 37 -9.22 -3.28 -1.62
N ALA A 38 -10.40 -2.86 -2.05
CA ALA A 38 -11.50 -2.51 -1.17
C ALA A 38 -12.41 -3.73 -0.97
N ALA A 39 -12.74 -4.02 0.29
CA ALA A 39 -13.62 -5.11 0.69
C ALA A 39 -14.27 -4.81 2.04
N ASN A 40 -15.59 -4.95 2.13
CA ASN A 40 -16.36 -4.81 3.39
C ASN A 40 -16.08 -3.50 4.16
N GLY A 41 -15.95 -2.38 3.47
CA GLY A 41 -15.68 -1.09 4.09
C GLY A 41 -14.23 -0.89 4.54
N LEU A 42 -13.33 -1.79 4.17
CA LEU A 42 -11.90 -1.71 4.42
C LEU A 42 -11.12 -1.62 3.11
N LEU A 43 -10.04 -0.87 3.15
CA LEU A 43 -9.10 -0.73 2.05
C LEU A 43 -7.77 -1.35 2.48
N PHE A 44 -7.33 -2.34 1.73
CA PHE A 44 -6.06 -3.05 1.95
C PHE A 44 -5.06 -2.58 0.92
N LEU A 45 -4.05 -1.82 1.35
CA LEU A 45 -2.97 -1.37 0.49
C LEU A 45 -1.87 -2.41 0.41
N SER A 46 -1.39 -2.66 -0.79
CA SER A 46 -0.11 -3.35 -0.99
C SER A 46 1.04 -2.49 -0.50
N GLY A 47 2.18 -3.10 -0.26
CA GLY A 47 3.41 -2.39 0.07
C GLY A 47 3.71 -1.31 -0.97
N GLN A 48 3.74 -0.06 -0.53
CA GLN A 48 4.06 1.09 -1.36
C GLN A 48 5.57 1.32 -1.34
N ARG A 49 6.13 1.56 -2.51
CA ARG A 49 7.55 1.80 -2.73
C ARG A 49 7.81 3.30 -2.88
N PRO A 50 9.04 3.78 -2.59
CA PRO A 50 9.40 5.19 -2.67
C PRO A 50 9.70 5.63 -4.11
N VAL A 51 8.83 5.28 -5.04
CA VAL A 51 8.96 5.66 -6.45
C VAL A 51 8.13 6.92 -6.69
N ASP A 52 8.77 7.94 -7.21
CA ASP A 52 8.07 9.12 -7.71
C ASP A 52 7.21 8.74 -8.91
N SER A 53 5.92 9.02 -8.85
CA SER A 53 4.97 8.57 -9.88
C SER A 53 5.10 9.30 -11.21
N GLU A 54 5.68 10.50 -11.22
CA GLU A 54 5.87 11.28 -12.43
C GLU A 54 7.17 10.90 -13.15
N SER A 55 8.28 10.85 -12.41
CA SER A 55 9.60 10.60 -12.97
C SER A 55 10.00 9.13 -13.02
N GLY A 56 9.37 8.27 -12.20
CA GLY A 56 9.77 6.89 -11.99
C GLY A 56 11.06 6.73 -11.16
N ALA A 57 11.60 7.83 -10.63
CA ALA A 57 12.83 7.82 -9.86
C ALA A 57 12.60 7.41 -8.40
N ILE A 58 13.62 6.82 -7.80
CA ILE A 58 13.69 6.55 -6.36
C ILE A 58 14.64 7.59 -5.76
N PRO A 59 14.17 8.45 -4.84
CA PRO A 59 15.03 9.47 -4.25
C PRO A 59 16.09 8.84 -3.33
N GLU A 60 17.17 9.55 -3.09
CA GLU A 60 18.23 9.11 -2.20
C GLU A 60 17.93 9.45 -0.74
N GLY A 61 18.26 8.52 0.15
CA GLY A 61 18.16 8.69 1.59
C GLY A 61 16.78 8.36 2.17
N VAL A 62 16.80 8.02 3.45
CA VAL A 62 15.59 7.53 4.13
C VAL A 62 14.53 8.62 4.31
N GLU A 63 14.93 9.87 4.53
CA GLU A 63 13.97 11.00 4.65
C GLU A 63 13.20 11.20 3.36
N ALA A 64 13.89 11.34 2.24
CA ALA A 64 13.26 11.55 0.93
C ALA A 64 12.42 10.33 0.49
N GLN A 65 12.91 9.12 0.75
CA GLN A 65 12.15 7.90 0.47
C GLN A 65 10.92 7.76 1.36
N SER A 66 11.00 8.14 2.63
CA SER A 66 9.86 8.15 3.54
C SER A 66 8.76 9.11 3.06
N HIS A 67 9.14 10.31 2.62
CA HIS A 67 8.19 11.25 1.99
C HIS A 67 7.54 10.65 0.74
N ALA A 68 8.31 10.04 -0.14
CA ALA A 68 7.81 9.45 -1.37
C ALA A 68 6.82 8.30 -1.11
N VAL A 69 7.16 7.40 -0.19
CA VAL A 69 6.27 6.29 0.21
C VAL A 69 4.97 6.83 0.79
N LEU A 70 5.03 7.78 1.71
CA LEU A 70 3.85 8.31 2.38
C LEU A 70 2.95 9.09 1.42
N ARG A 71 3.50 9.83 0.47
CA ARG A 71 2.71 10.45 -0.61
C ARG A 71 2.00 9.40 -1.46
N ASN A 72 2.68 8.32 -1.83
CA ASN A 72 2.06 7.23 -2.57
C ASN A 72 0.92 6.57 -1.78
N VAL A 73 1.12 6.33 -0.48
CA VAL A 73 0.06 5.83 0.41
C VAL A 73 -1.14 6.76 0.43
N VAL A 74 -0.94 8.06 0.60
CA VAL A 74 -2.03 9.06 0.60
C VAL A 74 -2.79 9.04 -0.72
N ASN A 75 -2.10 8.99 -1.85
CA ASN A 75 -2.73 8.97 -3.17
C ASN A 75 -3.57 7.71 -3.40
N VAL A 76 -3.09 6.55 -2.96
CA VAL A 76 -3.87 5.30 -3.04
C VAL A 76 -5.07 5.34 -2.09
N LEU A 77 -4.90 5.85 -0.85
CA LEU A 77 -6.00 6.02 0.09
C LEU A 77 -7.12 6.88 -0.50
N GLN A 78 -6.78 8.04 -1.04
CA GLN A 78 -7.76 8.98 -1.61
C GLN A 78 -8.49 8.37 -2.80
N THR A 79 -7.77 7.69 -3.69
CA THR A 79 -8.37 6.99 -4.84
C THR A 79 -9.30 5.87 -4.39
N GLY A 80 -9.00 5.22 -3.28
CA GLY A 80 -9.82 4.16 -2.68
C GLY A 80 -10.97 4.65 -1.79
N GLY A 81 -11.26 5.95 -1.75
CA GLY A 81 -12.34 6.50 -0.93
C GLY A 81 -12.02 6.54 0.56
N SER A 82 -10.75 6.72 0.90
CA SER A 82 -10.25 6.83 2.26
C SER A 82 -9.43 8.12 2.45
N ALA A 83 -8.74 8.23 3.58
CA ALA A 83 -7.90 9.37 3.92
C ALA A 83 -6.88 8.96 5.01
N PRO A 84 -5.81 9.76 5.22
CA PRO A 84 -4.81 9.45 6.25
C PRO A 84 -5.36 9.27 7.67
N ASP A 85 -6.37 10.03 8.04
CA ASP A 85 -7.04 9.95 9.36
C ASP A 85 -7.98 8.74 9.51
N ARG A 86 -8.16 7.98 8.46
CA ARG A 86 -8.98 6.75 8.43
C ARG A 86 -8.13 5.46 8.41
N VAL A 87 -6.83 5.58 8.48
CA VAL A 87 -5.92 4.44 8.54
C VAL A 87 -6.03 3.77 9.90
N VAL A 88 -6.21 2.46 9.88
CA VAL A 88 -6.38 1.61 11.07
C VAL A 88 -5.07 0.95 11.47
N LYS A 89 -4.34 0.41 10.50
CA LYS A 89 -3.12 -0.36 10.71
C LYS A 89 -2.09 -0.02 9.65
N VAL A 90 -0.84 0.09 10.09
CA VAL A 90 0.32 0.27 9.22
C VAL A 90 1.38 -0.78 9.54
N THR A 91 2.00 -1.35 8.51
CA THR A 91 3.26 -2.07 8.65
C THR A 91 4.34 -1.31 7.88
N ALA A 92 5.36 -0.88 8.59
CA ALA A 92 6.51 -0.19 8.01
C ALA A 92 7.72 -1.13 7.98
N HIS A 93 8.32 -1.24 6.80
CA HIS A 93 9.50 -2.03 6.54
C HIS A 93 10.68 -1.08 6.30
N LEU A 94 11.74 -1.22 7.09
CA LEU A 94 12.98 -0.48 6.93
C LEU A 94 14.10 -1.43 6.52
N ALA A 95 14.90 -1.05 5.54
CA ALA A 95 16.08 -1.84 5.16
C ALA A 95 17.10 -1.92 6.32
N ASP A 96 17.14 -0.88 7.15
CA ASP A 96 17.97 -0.81 8.34
C ASP A 96 17.21 -0.12 9.48
N LEU A 97 17.10 -0.77 10.63
CA LEU A 97 16.40 -0.20 11.79
C LEU A 97 17.11 1.02 12.41
N LYS A 98 18.37 1.30 12.04
CA LYS A 98 19.01 2.57 12.41
C LYS A 98 18.27 3.80 11.87
N ASP A 99 17.48 3.64 10.81
CA ASP A 99 16.70 4.71 10.19
C ASP A 99 15.35 4.97 10.88
N PHE A 100 15.06 4.27 11.98
CA PHE A 100 13.77 4.31 12.68
C PHE A 100 13.37 5.72 13.11
N ASP A 101 14.28 6.49 13.74
CA ASP A 101 13.98 7.82 14.23
C ASP A 101 13.74 8.82 13.10
N GLU A 102 14.55 8.74 12.05
CA GLU A 102 14.42 9.60 10.87
C GLU A 102 13.11 9.31 10.10
N PHE A 103 12.78 8.04 9.93
CA PHE A 103 11.47 7.64 9.39
C PHE A 103 10.31 8.16 10.24
N ASN A 104 10.37 8.02 11.56
CA ASN A 104 9.33 8.52 12.46
C ASN A 104 9.12 10.04 12.37
N ALA A 105 10.18 10.80 12.20
CA ALA A 105 10.09 12.24 12.04
C ALA A 105 9.26 12.63 10.81
N VAL A 106 9.43 11.91 9.70
CA VAL A 106 8.63 12.10 8.48
C VAL A 106 7.21 11.56 8.66
N TYR A 107 7.07 10.37 9.24
CA TYR A 107 5.76 9.72 9.44
C TYR A 107 4.78 10.62 10.20
N LYS A 108 5.24 11.35 11.22
CA LYS A 108 4.42 12.29 11.98
C LYS A 108 3.79 13.40 11.13
N LEU A 109 4.37 13.73 10.00
CA LEU A 109 3.85 14.77 9.11
C LEU A 109 2.63 14.29 8.31
N TYR A 110 2.42 12.98 8.20
CA TYR A 110 1.35 12.34 7.44
C TYR A 110 0.29 11.66 8.30
N SER A 111 0.44 11.69 9.60
CA SER A 111 -0.49 11.06 10.54
C SER A 111 -0.72 11.95 11.76
N SER A 112 -1.85 11.78 12.41
CA SER A 112 -2.24 12.54 13.60
C SER A 112 -2.92 11.62 14.63
N PRO A 113 -2.91 12.00 15.91
CA PRO A 113 -3.65 11.26 16.93
C PRO A 113 -5.17 11.20 16.67
N PRO A 114 -5.84 10.07 16.91
CA PRO A 114 -5.21 8.82 17.34
C PRO A 114 -4.40 8.18 16.21
N TYR A 115 -3.13 7.89 16.49
CA TYR A 115 -2.28 7.23 15.48
C TYR A 115 -2.81 5.84 15.15
N PRO A 116 -2.65 5.38 13.90
CA PRO A 116 -2.95 4.00 13.56
C PRO A 116 -2.10 3.03 14.37
N ALA A 117 -2.60 1.82 14.58
CA ALA A 117 -1.76 0.74 15.08
C ALA A 117 -0.63 0.49 14.08
N ARG A 118 0.61 0.33 14.56
CA ARG A 118 1.78 0.16 13.67
C ARG A 118 2.72 -0.91 14.18
N THR A 119 3.28 -1.68 13.24
CA THR A 119 4.45 -2.53 13.44
C THR A 119 5.55 -2.03 12.51
N THR A 120 6.75 -1.85 13.03
CA THR A 120 7.93 -1.45 12.25
C THR A 120 8.97 -2.57 12.36
N VAL A 121 9.42 -3.07 11.22
CA VAL A 121 10.35 -4.20 11.14
C VAL A 121 11.51 -3.90 10.21
N GLY A 122 12.66 -4.49 10.48
CA GLY A 122 13.77 -4.56 9.55
C GLY A 122 13.49 -5.63 8.50
N SER A 123 13.68 -5.32 7.23
CA SER A 123 13.36 -6.19 6.10
C SER A 123 14.43 -6.11 5.01
N GLN A 124 14.65 -7.23 4.32
CA GLN A 124 15.42 -7.19 3.09
C GLN A 124 14.55 -6.61 1.99
N LEU A 125 14.84 -5.37 1.61
CA LEU A 125 14.14 -4.65 0.57
C LEU A 125 14.97 -4.62 -0.72
N ARG A 126 14.28 -4.58 -1.87
CA ARG A 126 14.93 -4.62 -3.19
C ARG A 126 15.29 -3.22 -3.67
N GLY A 127 16.48 -2.73 -3.25
CA GLY A 127 17.02 -1.45 -3.70
C GLY A 127 16.31 -0.21 -3.17
N ILE A 128 15.55 -0.34 -2.10
CA ILE A 128 14.84 0.74 -1.42
C ILE A 128 15.10 0.66 0.08
N LEU A 129 14.91 1.78 0.79
CA LEU A 129 15.16 1.87 2.23
C LEU A 129 13.88 1.75 3.07
N VAL A 130 12.73 2.06 2.47
CA VAL A 130 11.43 2.11 3.16
C VAL A 130 10.36 1.52 2.26
N GLU A 131 9.49 0.70 2.84
CA GLU A 131 8.26 0.22 2.22
C GLU A 131 7.16 0.23 3.28
N LEU A 132 5.93 0.53 2.90
CA LEU A 132 4.84 0.67 3.84
C LEU A 132 3.54 0.14 3.25
N ASP A 133 2.84 -0.72 3.99
CA ASP A 133 1.47 -1.13 3.71
C ASP A 133 0.51 -0.63 4.78
N ALA A 134 -0.78 -0.59 4.46
CA ALA A 134 -1.78 -0.08 5.37
C ALA A 134 -3.14 -0.74 5.17
N ILE A 135 -3.95 -0.70 6.23
CA ILE A 135 -5.37 -1.01 6.22
C ILE A 135 -6.11 0.25 6.69
N ALA A 136 -7.14 0.66 5.96
CA ALA A 136 -7.92 1.84 6.26
C ALA A 136 -9.42 1.59 6.11
N LEU A 137 -10.24 2.43 6.72
CA LEU A 137 -11.68 2.48 6.44
C LEU A 137 -11.88 3.12 5.06
N CYS A 138 -12.86 2.66 4.29
CA CYS A 138 -13.22 3.29 3.03
C CYS A 138 -14.71 3.26 2.76
N ASP A 139 -15.15 4.18 1.90
CA ASP A 139 -16.56 4.33 1.51
C ASP A 139 -16.89 3.63 0.18
N VAL A 140 -15.91 3.01 -0.46
CA VAL A 140 -16.11 2.30 -1.72
C VAL A 140 -16.90 1.03 -1.46
N GLN A 141 -18.14 1.01 -1.97
CA GLN A 141 -19.01 -0.16 -1.96
C GLN A 141 -19.11 -0.74 -3.37
N PRO A 142 -19.27 -2.07 -3.51
CA PRO A 142 -19.65 -2.65 -4.80
C PRO A 142 -20.92 -1.96 -5.27
N ALA A 143 -20.98 -1.61 -6.55
CA ALA A 143 -22.25 -1.17 -7.14
C ALA A 143 -23.31 -2.23 -6.82
N GLU A 144 -24.39 -1.84 -6.15
CA GLU A 144 -25.52 -2.72 -5.90
C GLU A 144 -26.02 -3.21 -7.26
N GLY A 145 -25.87 -4.50 -7.51
CA GLY A 145 -26.47 -5.12 -8.68
C GLY A 145 -27.97 -4.88 -8.60
N HIS A 146 -28.53 -4.17 -9.56
CA HIS A 146 -29.98 -4.08 -9.71
C HIS A 146 -30.51 -5.51 -9.73
N PRO A 147 -31.43 -5.89 -8.84
CA PRO A 147 -32.10 -7.18 -8.97
C PRO A 147 -32.87 -7.16 -10.30
N ARG A 148 -32.56 -8.12 -11.15
CA ARG A 148 -33.37 -8.39 -12.34
C ARG A 148 -34.68 -9.05 -11.93
#